data_d47de20b5666b48ad56c6dbb5ae7bfa1
#
_entry.id   d47de20b5666b48ad56c6dbb5ae7bfa1
#
_cell.length_a   1.000
_cell.length_b   1.000
_cell.length_c   1.000
_cell.angle_alpha   90.00
_cell.angle_beta   90.00
_cell.angle_gamma   90.00
#
_symmetry.space_group_name_H-M   'P 1'
#
loop_
_entity.id
_entity.type
_entity.pdbx_description
1 polymer ?
#
loop_
_entity_poly.entity_id
_entity_poly.type
_entity_poly.pdbx_seq_one_letter_code
_entity_poly.pdbx_strand_id
1 'polypeptide(L)'
;GCGMIGSLVADLLKAYDLEVLAFDPFMSHEKAERLGVTPCSLEELFATCSVVSNHLANNEQTKGMLTGAHFSSMLPYATFINTGRGAQVVEEDLVRALSERPDLTAVLDVTHPEPSPAGHPFYSLPNCFMTPHIAGSAGDEVARMGEYMLDEFNAYLNGEACQYEVSMKMLETMA
;
A
#
# COMPACT_ATOMS: atom_id res chain seq x y z
N GLY A 1 -1.33 4.49 -4.34
CA GLY A 1 -1.55 3.65 -5.54
C GLY A 1 -2.94 3.03 -5.56
N CYS A 2 -3.60 3.11 -6.71
CA CYS A 2 -4.94 2.55 -6.95
C CYS A 2 -4.87 1.37 -7.94
N GLY A 3 -3.91 0.48 -7.76
CA GLY A 3 -3.86 -0.82 -8.43
C GLY A 3 -5.04 -1.71 -7.99
N MET A 4 -4.90 -3.03 -8.11
CA MET A 4 -5.97 -3.97 -7.73
C MET A 4 -6.37 -3.80 -6.26
N ILE A 5 -5.41 -3.79 -5.34
CA ILE A 5 -5.69 -3.70 -3.90
C ILE A 5 -6.19 -2.30 -3.52
N GLY A 6 -5.49 -1.23 -3.92
CA GLY A 6 -5.90 0.13 -3.59
C GLY A 6 -7.27 0.50 -4.12
N SER A 7 -7.67 -0.03 -5.30
CA SER A 7 -9.02 0.16 -5.84
C SER A 7 -10.08 -0.54 -4.98
N LEU A 8 -9.81 -1.77 -4.50
CA LEU A 8 -10.74 -2.49 -3.60
C LEU A 8 -10.86 -1.76 -2.25
N VAL A 9 -9.76 -1.24 -1.72
CA VAL A 9 -9.80 -0.44 -0.48
C VAL A 9 -10.66 0.81 -0.68
N ALA A 10 -10.46 1.55 -1.79
CA ALA A 10 -11.27 2.73 -2.10
C ALA A 10 -12.76 2.38 -2.23
N ASP A 11 -13.10 1.27 -2.88
CA ASP A 11 -14.50 0.80 -3.00
C ASP A 11 -15.12 0.47 -1.64
N LEU A 12 -14.37 -0.18 -0.73
CA LEU A 12 -14.85 -0.49 0.62
C LEU A 12 -15.05 0.77 1.46
N LEU A 13 -14.20 1.80 1.27
CA LEU A 13 -14.29 3.06 2.00
C LEU A 13 -15.55 3.87 1.65
N LYS A 14 -16.19 3.63 0.51
CA LYS A 14 -17.47 4.27 0.15
C LYS A 14 -18.62 4.00 1.12
N ALA A 15 -18.51 2.94 1.93
CA ALA A 15 -19.51 2.64 2.95
C ALA A 15 -19.41 3.58 4.18
N TYR A 16 -18.41 4.44 4.23
CA TYR A 16 -18.13 5.36 5.34
C TYR A 16 -18.23 6.81 4.86
N ASP A 17 -18.51 7.71 5.79
CA ASP A 17 -18.50 9.16 5.55
C ASP A 17 -17.06 9.70 5.58
N LEU A 18 -16.33 9.44 4.51
CA LEU A 18 -14.92 9.80 4.34
C LEU A 18 -14.69 10.49 3.00
N GLU A 19 -13.86 11.52 3.02
CA GLU A 19 -13.24 12.06 1.81
C GLU A 19 -11.98 11.26 1.53
N VAL A 20 -11.90 10.66 0.34
CA VAL A 20 -10.79 9.79 -0.06
C VAL A 20 -9.97 10.47 -1.15
N LEU A 21 -8.74 10.87 -0.82
CA LEU A 21 -7.76 11.37 -1.77
C LEU A 21 -6.88 10.22 -2.26
N ALA A 22 -6.41 10.29 -3.50
CA ALA A 22 -5.57 9.24 -4.06
C ALA A 22 -4.44 9.79 -4.93
N PHE A 23 -3.23 9.29 -4.68
CA PHE A 23 -2.08 9.44 -5.56
C PHE A 23 -1.87 8.16 -6.36
N ASP A 24 -1.94 8.27 -7.69
CA ASP A 24 -1.56 7.21 -8.61
C ASP A 24 -1.20 7.86 -9.96
N PRO A 25 0.06 7.73 -10.44
CA PRO A 25 0.48 8.39 -11.68
C PRO A 25 -0.26 7.87 -12.94
N PHE A 26 -0.95 6.73 -12.83
CA PHE A 26 -1.71 6.12 -13.92
C PHE A 26 -3.23 6.25 -13.75
N MET A 27 -3.68 7.11 -12.80
CA MET A 27 -5.09 7.33 -12.54
C MET A 27 -5.74 8.09 -13.70
N SER A 28 -6.69 7.46 -14.38
CA SER A 28 -7.57 8.18 -15.30
C SER A 28 -8.71 8.88 -14.54
N HIS A 29 -9.24 9.93 -15.13
CA HIS A 29 -10.40 10.66 -14.58
C HIS A 29 -11.60 9.72 -14.38
N GLU A 30 -11.91 8.88 -15.37
CA GLU A 30 -12.97 7.90 -15.31
C GLU A 30 -12.78 6.90 -14.16
N LYS A 31 -11.54 6.44 -13.93
CA LYS A 31 -11.21 5.54 -12.81
C LYS A 31 -11.39 6.24 -11.47
N ALA A 32 -10.98 7.49 -11.34
CA ALA A 32 -11.16 8.28 -10.12
C ALA A 32 -12.64 8.48 -9.79
N GLU A 33 -13.45 8.87 -10.78
CA GLU A 33 -14.90 9.01 -10.62
C GLU A 33 -15.56 7.69 -10.19
N ARG A 34 -15.23 6.59 -10.88
CA ARG A 34 -15.74 5.25 -10.55
C ARG A 34 -15.40 4.85 -9.12
N LEU A 35 -14.18 5.12 -8.68
CA LEU A 35 -13.71 4.81 -7.32
C LEU A 35 -14.25 5.80 -6.28
N GLY A 36 -14.76 6.96 -6.68
CA GLY A 36 -15.21 8.02 -5.77
C GLY A 36 -14.04 8.64 -5.00
N VAL A 37 -12.87 8.76 -5.64
CA VAL A 37 -11.67 9.35 -5.04
C VAL A 37 -11.30 10.67 -5.73
N THR A 38 -10.68 11.57 -4.98
CA THR A 38 -10.13 12.82 -5.51
C THR A 38 -8.62 12.61 -5.81
N PRO A 39 -8.19 12.68 -7.08
CA PRO A 39 -6.77 12.62 -7.42
C PRO A 39 -6.00 13.81 -6.85
N CYS A 40 -4.82 13.57 -6.29
CA CYS A 40 -3.95 14.62 -5.76
C CYS A 40 -2.47 14.25 -5.94
N SER A 41 -1.57 15.19 -5.64
CA SER A 41 -0.13 14.89 -5.57
C SER A 41 0.21 14.06 -4.32
N LEU A 42 1.39 13.44 -4.33
CA LEU A 42 1.87 12.69 -3.16
C LEU A 42 2.08 13.61 -1.97
N GLU A 43 2.63 14.80 -2.19
CA GLU A 43 2.88 15.82 -1.19
C GLU A 43 1.55 16.32 -0.56
N GLU A 44 0.56 16.59 -1.39
CA GLU A 44 -0.77 17.02 -0.94
C GLU A 44 -1.43 15.93 -0.10
N LEU A 45 -1.36 14.67 -0.53
CA LEU A 45 -1.92 13.54 0.19
C LEU A 45 -1.34 13.45 1.61
N PHE A 46 -0.01 13.54 1.76
CA PHE A 46 0.62 13.48 3.08
C PHE A 46 0.31 14.73 3.93
N ALA A 47 0.19 15.91 3.31
CA ALA A 47 -0.04 17.16 4.04
C ALA A 47 -1.50 17.38 4.50
N THR A 48 -2.47 16.65 3.91
CA THR A 48 -3.89 16.94 4.13
C THR A 48 -4.70 15.77 4.70
N CYS A 49 -4.19 14.53 4.63
CA CYS A 49 -4.92 13.36 5.10
C CYS A 49 -4.61 13.01 6.56
N SER A 50 -5.65 12.64 7.32
CA SER A 50 -5.49 12.11 8.68
C SER A 50 -4.96 10.68 8.70
N VAL A 51 -5.22 9.92 7.62
CA VAL A 51 -4.72 8.56 7.45
C VAL A 51 -4.17 8.43 6.03
N VAL A 52 -2.94 7.96 5.92
CA VAL A 52 -2.27 7.67 4.64
C VAL A 52 -1.98 6.17 4.57
N SER A 53 -2.58 5.48 3.60
CA SER A 53 -2.38 4.04 3.39
C SER A 53 -1.63 3.77 2.09
N ASN A 54 -0.52 3.03 2.18
CA ASN A 54 0.33 2.72 1.03
C ASN A 54 -0.10 1.43 0.33
N HIS A 55 -0.42 1.55 -0.96
CA HIS A 55 -0.75 0.45 -1.88
C HIS A 55 0.00 0.59 -3.22
N LEU A 56 1.16 1.25 -3.21
CA LEU A 56 2.00 1.38 -4.40
C LEU A 56 2.55 0.02 -4.85
N ALA A 57 2.75 -0.15 -6.14
CA ALA A 57 3.48 -1.28 -6.69
C ALA A 57 4.96 -1.21 -6.27
N ASN A 58 5.61 -2.35 -6.05
CA ASN A 58 7.03 -2.41 -5.70
C ASN A 58 7.88 -2.54 -6.97
N ASN A 59 8.37 -1.44 -7.48
CA ASN A 59 9.23 -1.38 -8.65
C ASN A 59 10.33 -0.32 -8.46
N GLU A 60 11.25 -0.21 -9.40
CA GLU A 60 12.38 0.73 -9.30
C GLU A 60 11.95 2.21 -9.20
N GLN A 61 10.76 2.56 -9.68
CA GLN A 61 10.24 3.94 -9.64
C GLN A 61 9.66 4.30 -8.25
N THR A 62 9.17 3.31 -7.52
CA THR A 62 8.53 3.51 -6.21
C THR A 62 9.48 3.26 -5.04
N LYS A 63 10.66 2.69 -5.29
CA LYS A 63 11.66 2.40 -4.27
C LYS A 63 12.17 3.67 -3.62
N GLY A 64 12.07 3.76 -2.29
CA GLY A 64 12.44 4.96 -1.54
C GLY A 64 11.63 6.21 -1.87
N MET A 65 10.46 6.07 -2.49
CA MET A 65 9.61 7.20 -2.88
C MET A 65 9.07 7.96 -1.66
N LEU A 66 8.78 7.26 -0.57
CA LEU A 66 8.23 7.85 0.65
C LEU A 66 9.37 8.26 1.60
N THR A 67 9.61 9.56 1.65
CA THR A 67 10.77 10.18 2.31
C THR A 67 10.39 10.99 3.56
N GLY A 68 11.38 11.48 4.30
CA GLY A 68 11.19 12.34 5.46
C GLY A 68 10.39 13.60 5.20
N ALA A 69 10.45 14.15 3.99
CA ALA A 69 9.65 15.32 3.63
C ALA A 69 8.14 15.01 3.71
N HIS A 70 7.73 13.83 3.25
CA HIS A 70 6.34 13.36 3.33
C HIS A 70 5.92 13.16 4.79
N PHE A 71 6.68 12.40 5.57
CA PHE A 71 6.34 12.12 6.97
C PHE A 71 6.31 13.37 7.85
N SER A 72 7.23 14.31 7.61
CA SER A 72 7.27 15.57 8.35
C SER A 72 6.08 16.49 8.04
N SER A 73 5.50 16.39 6.85
CA SER A 73 4.34 17.19 6.43
C SER A 73 3.00 16.68 6.96
N MET A 74 2.95 15.47 7.53
CA MET A 74 1.71 14.88 8.02
C MET A 74 1.00 15.75 9.05
N LEU A 75 -0.31 15.72 9.03
CA LEU A 75 -1.15 16.42 10.02
C LEU A 75 -0.84 15.96 11.44
N PRO A 76 -1.11 16.79 12.46
CA PRO A 76 -1.06 16.35 13.85
C PRO A 76 -1.98 15.11 14.05
N TYR A 77 -1.48 14.10 14.78
CA TYR A 77 -2.16 12.84 15.08
C TYR A 77 -2.49 11.97 13.85
N ALA A 78 -1.86 12.22 12.71
CA ALA A 78 -2.06 11.41 11.51
C ALA A 78 -1.43 10.02 11.65
N THR A 79 -1.98 9.07 10.88
CA THR A 79 -1.51 7.68 10.83
C THR A 79 -1.01 7.32 9.45
N PHE A 80 0.18 6.75 9.38
CA PHE A 80 0.72 6.11 8.17
C PHE A 80 0.57 4.58 8.26
N ILE A 81 -0.03 3.97 7.24
CA ILE A 81 -0.24 2.52 7.15
C ILE A 81 0.55 1.98 5.97
N ASN A 82 1.38 0.98 6.19
CA ASN A 82 2.09 0.30 5.11
C ASN A 82 1.78 -1.21 5.08
N THR A 83 0.93 -1.59 4.14
CA THR A 83 0.65 -2.98 3.76
C THR A 83 1.10 -3.28 2.32
N GLY A 84 1.85 -2.35 1.72
CA GLY A 84 2.46 -2.51 0.41
C GLY A 84 3.79 -3.26 0.47
N ARG A 85 4.89 -2.52 0.40
CA ARG A 85 6.25 -3.07 0.61
C ARG A 85 7.12 -2.08 1.38
N GLY A 86 8.03 -2.59 2.21
CA GLY A 86 8.96 -1.78 2.99
C GLY A 86 9.92 -0.96 2.12
N ALA A 87 10.36 -1.51 0.99
CA ALA A 87 11.31 -0.84 0.10
C ALA A 87 10.84 0.50 -0.49
N GLN A 88 9.55 0.81 -0.42
CA GLN A 88 8.98 2.08 -0.85
C GLN A 88 9.24 3.22 0.15
N VAL A 89 9.57 2.87 1.39
CA VAL A 89 9.79 3.79 2.51
C VAL A 89 11.29 3.97 2.73
N VAL A 90 11.73 5.21 2.91
CA VAL A 90 13.04 5.51 3.51
C VAL A 90 12.86 5.32 5.03
N GLU A 91 13.14 4.11 5.53
CA GLU A 91 12.82 3.73 6.92
C GLU A 91 13.52 4.59 7.95
N GLU A 92 14.76 5.01 7.71
CA GLU A 92 15.51 5.93 8.58
C GLU A 92 14.79 7.28 8.72
N ASP A 93 14.18 7.76 7.66
CA ASP A 93 13.39 8.98 7.66
C ASP A 93 12.09 8.81 8.45
N LEU A 94 11.42 7.68 8.31
CA LEU A 94 10.22 7.37 9.09
C LEU A 94 10.54 7.22 10.58
N VAL A 95 11.63 6.54 10.93
CA VAL A 95 12.13 6.44 12.32
C VAL A 95 12.36 7.81 12.90
N ARG A 96 13.05 8.70 12.16
CA ARG A 96 13.31 10.07 12.61
C ARG A 96 12.00 10.83 12.82
N ALA A 97 11.07 10.78 11.85
CA ALA A 97 9.79 11.45 11.94
C ALA A 97 8.97 10.97 13.15
N LEU A 98 8.88 9.67 13.40
CA LEU A 98 8.17 9.11 14.55
C LEU A 98 8.82 9.47 15.89
N SER A 99 10.15 9.61 15.92
CA SER A 99 10.89 10.01 17.12
C SER A 99 10.69 11.49 17.45
N GLU A 100 10.66 12.36 16.43
CA GLU A 100 10.47 13.82 16.58
C GLU A 100 8.99 14.20 16.73
N ARG A 101 8.08 13.38 16.21
CA ARG A 101 6.63 13.58 16.18
C ARG A 101 5.92 12.42 16.88
N PRO A 102 5.92 12.39 18.23
CA PRO A 102 5.25 11.34 19.00
C PRO A 102 3.72 11.34 18.85
N ASP A 103 3.18 12.39 18.27
CA ASP A 103 1.76 12.49 17.87
C ASP A 103 1.41 11.67 16.63
N LEU A 104 2.39 11.35 15.77
CA LEU A 104 2.16 10.51 14.60
C LEU A 104 2.10 9.02 14.99
N THR A 105 1.42 8.24 14.17
CA THR A 105 1.37 6.78 14.32
C THR A 105 1.80 6.12 13.02
N ALA A 106 2.59 5.05 13.10
CA ALA A 106 2.84 4.16 11.98
C ALA A 106 2.29 2.76 12.28
N VAL A 107 1.63 2.15 11.28
CA VAL A 107 1.17 0.75 11.29
C VAL A 107 1.84 0.04 10.12
N LEU A 108 2.80 -0.82 10.42
CA LEU A 108 3.68 -1.43 9.42
C LEU A 108 3.50 -2.95 9.41
N ASP A 109 2.99 -3.48 8.31
CA ASP A 109 2.93 -4.92 8.08
C ASP A 109 4.18 -5.42 7.34
N VAL A 110 4.94 -4.50 6.75
CA VAL A 110 6.12 -4.78 5.92
C VAL A 110 7.27 -3.83 6.25
N THR A 111 8.51 -4.32 6.09
CA THR A 111 9.75 -3.57 6.29
C THR A 111 10.78 -3.89 5.22
N HIS A 112 11.92 -3.20 5.20
CA HIS A 112 13.04 -3.51 4.29
C HIS A 112 14.41 -3.30 4.97
N PRO A 113 15.23 -4.36 5.19
CA PRO A 113 14.93 -5.76 4.86
C PRO A 113 13.78 -6.36 5.68
N GLU A 114 13.28 -7.50 5.23
CA GLU A 114 12.23 -8.23 5.94
C GLU A 114 12.70 -9.64 6.30
N PRO A 115 12.63 -10.02 7.60
CA PRO A 115 12.24 -9.18 8.74
C PRO A 115 13.25 -8.06 9.02
N SER A 116 12.81 -7.01 9.72
CA SER A 116 13.72 -5.96 10.20
C SER A 116 14.82 -6.56 11.10
N PRO A 117 16.07 -6.06 11.04
CA PRO A 117 17.15 -6.53 11.88
C PRO A 117 16.81 -6.43 13.37
N ALA A 118 17.40 -7.33 14.17
CA ALA A 118 17.27 -7.27 15.63
C ALA A 118 17.75 -5.90 16.15
N GLY A 119 16.94 -5.28 17.01
CA GLY A 119 17.24 -3.95 17.55
C GLY A 119 16.85 -2.79 16.63
N HIS A 120 16.17 -3.03 15.50
CA HIS A 120 15.66 -1.96 14.68
C HIS A 120 14.74 -1.03 15.50
N PRO A 121 14.84 0.31 15.35
CA PRO A 121 14.07 1.27 16.15
C PRO A 121 12.55 1.06 16.12
N PHE A 122 11.99 0.54 15.02
CA PHE A 122 10.56 0.26 14.93
C PHE A 122 10.05 -0.66 16.04
N TYR A 123 10.89 -1.55 16.58
CA TYR A 123 10.49 -2.44 17.69
C TYR A 123 10.36 -1.72 19.04
N SER A 124 10.93 -0.52 19.19
CA SER A 124 10.97 0.22 20.45
C SER A 124 10.20 1.54 20.44
N LEU A 125 9.83 2.04 19.27
CA LEU A 125 9.05 3.28 19.14
C LEU A 125 7.61 3.06 19.63
N PRO A 126 7.12 3.83 20.62
CA PRO A 126 5.78 3.62 21.20
C PRO A 126 4.62 3.91 20.25
N ASN A 127 4.89 4.66 19.18
CA ASN A 127 3.93 5.05 18.15
C ASN A 127 4.14 4.29 16.81
N CYS A 128 4.89 3.17 16.85
CA CYS A 128 5.05 2.26 15.72
C CYS A 128 4.47 0.89 16.07
N PHE A 129 3.47 0.45 15.32
CA PHE A 129 2.84 -0.84 15.47
C PHE A 129 3.21 -1.73 14.30
N MET A 130 3.75 -2.91 14.60
CA MET A 130 4.20 -3.85 13.57
C MET A 130 3.41 -5.14 13.60
N THR A 131 3.12 -5.67 12.41
CA THR A 131 2.61 -7.03 12.22
C THR A 131 3.56 -7.82 11.30
N PRO A 132 3.58 -9.17 11.41
CA PRO A 132 4.59 -9.97 10.70
C PRO A 132 4.14 -10.35 9.29
N HIS A 133 3.84 -9.37 8.43
CA HIS A 133 3.43 -9.52 7.03
C HIS A 133 2.19 -10.43 6.88
N ILE A 134 1.11 -10.05 7.54
CA ILE A 134 -0.15 -10.81 7.61
C ILE A 134 -1.35 -10.08 7.03
N ALA A 135 -1.16 -8.89 6.47
CA ALA A 135 -2.25 -8.12 5.84
C ALA A 135 -2.68 -8.67 4.48
N GLY A 136 -1.95 -9.66 3.94
CA GLY A 136 -2.31 -10.40 2.73
C GLY A 136 -3.01 -11.72 3.04
N SER A 137 -2.91 -12.67 2.10
CA SER A 137 -3.54 -13.98 2.23
C SER A 137 -2.90 -14.79 3.36
N ALA A 138 -3.74 -15.26 4.29
CA ALA A 138 -3.33 -16.11 5.40
C ALA A 138 -4.39 -17.21 5.64
N GLY A 139 -3.99 -18.33 6.27
CA GLY A 139 -4.90 -19.43 6.57
C GLY A 139 -5.62 -19.97 5.33
N ASP A 140 -6.94 -20.01 5.35
CA ASP A 140 -7.77 -20.56 4.27
C ASP A 140 -7.64 -19.77 2.95
N GLU A 141 -7.24 -18.50 2.99
CA GLU A 141 -7.00 -17.70 1.79
C GLU A 141 -5.85 -18.25 0.95
N VAL A 142 -4.85 -18.87 1.57
CA VAL A 142 -3.74 -19.51 0.84
C VAL A 142 -4.24 -20.73 0.05
N ALA A 143 -5.17 -21.50 0.61
CA ALA A 143 -5.81 -22.61 -0.10
C ALA A 143 -6.62 -22.09 -1.31
N ARG A 144 -7.41 -21.03 -1.12
CA ARG A 144 -8.16 -20.39 -2.23
C ARG A 144 -7.26 -19.87 -3.34
N MET A 145 -6.07 -19.33 -3.02
CA MET A 145 -5.11 -18.95 -4.06
C MET A 145 -4.69 -20.14 -4.91
N GLY A 146 -4.47 -21.31 -4.28
CA GLY A 146 -4.19 -22.56 -5.01
C GLY A 146 -5.35 -22.98 -5.90
N GLU A 147 -6.58 -22.89 -5.42
CA GLU A 147 -7.80 -23.21 -6.20
C GLU A 147 -7.92 -22.29 -7.42
N TYR A 148 -7.75 -20.95 -7.25
CA TYR A 148 -7.77 -20.02 -8.37
C TYR A 148 -6.72 -20.36 -9.44
N MET A 149 -5.53 -20.77 -9.04
CA MET A 149 -4.48 -21.13 -10.00
C MET A 149 -4.79 -22.45 -10.74
N LEU A 150 -5.47 -23.41 -10.08
CA LEU A 150 -5.95 -24.61 -10.73
C LEU A 150 -7.06 -24.30 -11.75
N ASP A 151 -7.97 -23.40 -11.42
CA ASP A 151 -9.03 -22.96 -12.33
C ASP A 151 -8.45 -22.25 -13.56
N GLU A 152 -7.50 -21.34 -13.37
CA GLU A 152 -6.77 -20.68 -14.46
C GLU A 152 -6.02 -21.69 -15.36
N PHE A 153 -5.36 -22.66 -14.75
CA PHE A 153 -4.66 -23.71 -15.49
C PHE A 153 -5.62 -24.57 -16.32
N ASN A 154 -6.76 -24.93 -15.77
CA ASN A 154 -7.80 -25.69 -16.49
C ASN A 154 -8.39 -24.87 -17.64
N ALA A 155 -8.69 -23.58 -17.43
CA ALA A 155 -9.15 -22.67 -18.47
C ALA A 155 -8.13 -22.58 -19.61
N TYR A 156 -6.85 -22.41 -19.28
CA TYR A 156 -5.76 -22.40 -20.27
C TYR A 156 -5.69 -23.69 -21.09
N LEU A 157 -5.76 -24.86 -20.43
CA LEU A 157 -5.73 -26.16 -21.13
C LEU A 157 -6.94 -26.38 -22.07
N ASN A 158 -8.10 -25.82 -21.70
CA ASN A 158 -9.32 -25.90 -22.51
C ASN A 158 -9.35 -24.82 -23.63
N GLY A 159 -8.39 -23.92 -23.71
CA GLY A 159 -8.40 -22.80 -24.65
C GLY A 159 -9.44 -21.73 -24.32
N GLU A 160 -9.87 -21.68 -23.07
CA GLU A 160 -10.76 -20.67 -22.53
C GLU A 160 -9.97 -19.42 -22.08
N ALA A 161 -10.66 -18.28 -21.96
CA ALA A 161 -10.04 -17.05 -21.46
C ALA A 161 -9.70 -17.16 -19.97
N CYS A 162 -8.45 -16.89 -19.60
CA CYS A 162 -8.04 -16.78 -18.21
C CYS A 162 -8.56 -15.50 -17.58
N GLN A 163 -8.99 -15.57 -16.34
CA GLN A 163 -9.53 -14.43 -15.60
C GLN A 163 -8.41 -13.50 -15.08
N TYR A 164 -7.27 -14.08 -14.73
CA TYR A 164 -6.15 -13.40 -14.09
C TYR A 164 -4.90 -13.32 -14.99
N GLU A 165 -5.08 -13.38 -16.30
CA GLU A 165 -3.98 -13.27 -17.26
C GLU A 165 -3.20 -11.97 -17.07
N VAL A 166 -1.87 -12.07 -16.94
CA VAL A 166 -0.97 -10.93 -16.83
C VAL A 166 -0.39 -10.60 -18.20
N SER A 167 -0.77 -9.46 -18.75
CA SER A 167 -0.23 -8.98 -20.03
C SER A 167 1.15 -8.34 -19.85
N MET A 168 1.93 -8.29 -20.93
CA MET A 168 3.23 -7.58 -20.95
C MET A 168 3.11 -6.11 -20.51
N LYS A 169 2.01 -5.44 -20.88
CA LYS A 169 1.74 -4.07 -20.46
C LYS A 169 1.50 -3.93 -18.95
N MET A 170 0.88 -4.93 -18.34
CA MET A 170 0.65 -4.93 -16.89
C MET A 170 1.97 -5.06 -16.12
N LEU A 171 2.95 -5.81 -16.64
CA LEU A 171 4.26 -5.99 -16.00
C LEU A 171 5.05 -4.66 -15.85
N GLU A 172 4.75 -3.64 -16.65
CA GLU A 172 5.39 -2.33 -16.53
C GLU A 172 4.95 -1.56 -15.26
N THR A 173 3.78 -1.89 -14.71
CA THR A 173 3.16 -1.17 -13.60
C THR A 173 2.78 -2.05 -12.40
N MET A 174 2.94 -3.36 -12.52
CA MET A 174 2.71 -4.33 -11.43
C MET A 174 3.95 -4.48 -10.55
N ALA A 175 3.70 -4.93 -9.31
CA ALA A 175 4.73 -5.36 -8.35
C ALA A 175 4.97 -6.85 -8.50
#